data_630f8a97fb02ad6121e93cea08711cce
#
_entry.id   630f8a97fb02ad6121e93cea08711cce
#
_cell.length_a   1.000
_cell.length_b   1.000
_cell.length_c   1.000
_cell.angle_alpha   90.00
_cell.angle_beta   90.00
_cell.angle_gamma   90.00
#
_symmetry.space_group_name_H-M   'P 1'
#
loop_
_entity.id
_entity.type
_entity.pdbx_description
1 polymer ?
#
loop_
_entity_poly.entity_id
_entity_poly.type
_entity_poly.pdbx_seq_one_letter_code
_entity_poly.pdbx_strand_id
1 'polypeptide(L)'
;LLMGCFVSMYNYIGYRLLAPPYGLRQAAVGTLSVLYLLGIFSSVWAGKLADRLGRRNVLWIVMLAMLGGLLLTLAPGVAVIVAGMGLFTFGFFASHSVASSWVGRRARPPQALASALYLFFYYLGSSVVGWLAGVVWAHGGWPGVVGMLGTVLVLAMGVALRLRGLAPLPPAQPIQPAESA
;
A
#
# COMPACT_ATOMS: atom_id res chain seq x y z
N LEU A 1 3.73 -5.99 5.12
CA LEU A 1 2.87 -5.11 5.92
C LEU A 1 1.86 -4.34 5.05
N LEU A 2 2.28 -3.63 3.99
CA LEU A 2 1.37 -2.81 3.17
C LEU A 2 0.22 -3.62 2.56
N MET A 3 0.50 -4.83 2.05
CA MET A 3 -0.52 -5.72 1.50
C MET A 3 -1.54 -6.15 2.55
N GLY A 4 -1.07 -6.45 3.77
CA GLY A 4 -1.96 -6.77 4.87
C GLY A 4 -2.92 -5.64 5.20
N CYS A 5 -2.42 -4.39 5.24
CA CYS A 5 -3.29 -3.22 5.43
C CYS A 5 -4.30 -3.08 4.29
N PHE A 6 -3.87 -3.31 3.04
CA PHE A 6 -4.73 -3.17 1.88
C PHE A 6 -5.86 -4.20 1.88
N VAL A 7 -5.54 -5.47 2.02
CA VAL A 7 -6.54 -6.55 2.04
C VAL A 7 -7.48 -6.40 3.23
N SER A 8 -6.95 -6.08 4.42
CA SER A 8 -7.78 -5.91 5.61
C SER A 8 -8.74 -4.74 5.47
N MET A 9 -8.29 -3.60 4.91
CA MET A 9 -9.17 -2.46 4.69
C MET A 9 -10.35 -2.85 3.80
N TYR A 10 -10.11 -3.49 2.65
CA TYR A 10 -11.17 -3.88 1.73
C TYR A 10 -12.10 -4.95 2.30
N ASN A 11 -11.56 -5.92 3.04
CA ASN A 11 -12.37 -6.97 3.64
C ASN A 11 -13.31 -6.43 4.72
N TYR A 12 -12.83 -5.57 5.61
CA TYR A 12 -13.61 -5.13 6.78
C TYR A 12 -14.46 -3.89 6.53
N ILE A 13 -14.10 -3.01 5.58
CA ILE A 13 -14.96 -1.88 5.19
C ILE A 13 -16.27 -2.35 4.57
N GLY A 14 -16.26 -3.50 3.89
CA GLY A 14 -17.46 -4.12 3.35
C GLY A 14 -18.48 -4.41 4.45
N TYR A 15 -18.06 -5.04 5.54
CA TYR A 15 -18.95 -5.32 6.68
C TYR A 15 -19.53 -4.04 7.28
N ARG A 16 -18.72 -2.98 7.40
CA ARG A 16 -19.19 -1.68 7.88
C ARG A 16 -20.27 -1.09 6.98
N LEU A 17 -20.08 -1.13 5.67
CA LEU A 17 -21.01 -0.51 4.70
C LEU A 17 -22.29 -1.30 4.50
N LEU A 18 -22.27 -2.61 4.73
CA LEU A 18 -23.45 -3.48 4.71
C LEU A 18 -24.31 -3.34 5.97
N ALA A 19 -23.70 -3.00 7.11
CA ALA A 19 -24.38 -2.84 8.39
C ALA A 19 -25.03 -1.45 8.53
N PRO A 20 -26.03 -1.30 9.44
CA PRO A 20 -26.51 0.02 9.83
C PRO A 20 -25.37 0.93 10.33
N PRO A 21 -25.41 2.23 10.11
CA PRO A 21 -26.50 3.02 9.50
C PRO A 21 -26.51 3.05 7.96
N TYR A 22 -25.52 2.42 7.29
CA TYR A 22 -25.38 2.52 5.82
C TYR A 22 -26.33 1.58 5.07
N GLY A 23 -26.38 0.30 5.45
CA GLY A 23 -27.28 -0.68 4.85
C GLY A 23 -27.14 -0.82 3.33
N LEU A 24 -25.91 -0.63 2.79
CA LEU A 24 -25.70 -0.72 1.35
C LEU A 24 -25.93 -2.13 0.84
N ARG A 25 -26.37 -2.25 -0.41
CA ARG A 25 -26.52 -3.55 -1.07
C ARG A 25 -25.15 -4.17 -1.37
N GLN A 26 -25.04 -5.48 -1.33
CA GLN A 26 -23.82 -6.23 -1.65
C GLN A 26 -23.25 -5.81 -3.01
N ALA A 27 -24.11 -5.63 -4.02
CA ALA A 27 -23.68 -5.18 -5.35
C ALA A 27 -23.01 -3.79 -5.30
N ALA A 28 -23.53 -2.85 -4.52
CA ALA A 28 -22.94 -1.51 -4.37
C ALA A 28 -21.57 -1.57 -3.68
N VAL A 29 -21.42 -2.42 -2.67
CA VAL A 29 -20.12 -2.63 -2.04
C VAL A 29 -19.13 -3.28 -3.03
N GLY A 30 -19.60 -4.23 -3.86
CA GLY A 30 -18.78 -4.86 -4.89
C GLY A 30 -18.24 -3.87 -5.93
N THR A 31 -19.00 -2.81 -6.26
CA THR A 31 -18.51 -1.78 -7.23
C THR A 31 -17.32 -0.98 -6.71
N LEU A 32 -17.03 -1.00 -5.40
CA LEU A 32 -15.86 -0.32 -4.84
C LEU A 32 -14.53 -0.92 -5.33
N SER A 33 -14.55 -2.15 -5.87
CA SER A 33 -13.39 -2.73 -6.54
C SER A 33 -12.94 -1.95 -7.78
N VAL A 34 -13.81 -1.12 -8.38
CA VAL A 34 -13.44 -0.20 -9.46
C VAL A 34 -12.33 0.77 -9.04
N LEU A 35 -12.22 1.08 -7.74
CA LEU A 35 -11.14 1.90 -7.21
C LEU A 35 -9.74 1.29 -7.46
N TYR A 36 -9.65 -0.02 -7.74
CA TYR A 36 -8.37 -0.65 -8.12
C TYR A 36 -7.79 -0.08 -9.42
N LEU A 37 -8.62 0.49 -10.29
CA LEU A 37 -8.15 1.17 -11.49
C LEU A 37 -7.23 2.36 -11.16
N LEU A 38 -7.42 2.99 -9.99
CA LEU A 38 -6.51 4.02 -9.48
C LEU A 38 -5.09 3.47 -9.29
N GLY A 39 -4.97 2.15 -9.05
CA GLY A 39 -3.70 1.47 -8.91
C GLY A 39 -2.84 1.51 -10.17
N ILE A 40 -3.46 1.40 -11.35
CA ILE A 40 -2.75 1.48 -12.63
C ILE A 40 -2.11 2.86 -12.77
N PHE A 41 -2.92 3.91 -12.58
CA PHE A 41 -2.45 5.29 -12.66
C PHE A 41 -1.40 5.59 -11.60
N SER A 42 -1.66 5.26 -10.34
CA SER A 42 -0.78 5.58 -9.21
C SER A 42 0.58 4.89 -9.31
N SER A 43 0.63 3.65 -9.78
CA SER A 43 1.88 2.90 -9.95
C SER A 43 2.79 3.55 -10.99
N VAL A 44 2.24 3.95 -12.15
CA VAL A 44 2.99 4.62 -13.22
C VAL A 44 3.44 6.00 -12.77
N TRP A 45 2.53 6.79 -12.17
CA TRP A 45 2.82 8.11 -11.66
C TRP A 45 3.91 8.09 -10.58
N ALA A 46 3.78 7.20 -9.60
CA ALA A 46 4.75 7.08 -8.51
C ALA A 46 6.12 6.59 -9.00
N GLY A 47 6.16 5.71 -10.01
CA GLY A 47 7.39 5.29 -10.66
C GLY A 47 8.13 6.47 -11.29
N LYS A 48 7.45 7.27 -12.12
CA LYS A 48 8.01 8.50 -12.73
C LYS A 48 8.46 9.51 -11.69
N LEU A 49 7.68 9.70 -10.63
CA LEU A 49 8.03 10.63 -9.55
C LEU A 49 9.25 10.12 -8.78
N ALA A 50 9.33 8.82 -8.53
CA ALA A 50 10.46 8.19 -7.84
C ALA A 50 11.76 8.24 -8.66
N ASP A 51 11.67 8.23 -9.99
CA ASP A 51 12.84 8.42 -10.85
C ASP A 51 13.35 9.88 -10.81
N ARG A 52 12.46 10.86 -10.64
CA ARG A 52 12.82 12.29 -10.56
C ARG A 52 13.30 12.71 -9.17
N LEU A 53 12.56 12.36 -8.13
CA LEU A 53 12.79 12.82 -6.76
C LEU A 53 13.57 11.82 -5.89
N GLY A 54 13.78 10.63 -6.42
CA GLY A 54 14.37 9.50 -5.70
C GLY A 54 13.34 8.70 -4.90
N ARG A 55 13.45 7.36 -4.98
CA ARG A 55 12.52 6.41 -4.33
C ARG A 55 12.38 6.65 -2.84
N ARG A 56 13.47 6.97 -2.16
CA ARG A 56 13.50 7.24 -0.72
C ARG A 56 12.65 8.45 -0.30
N ASN A 57 12.51 9.44 -1.20
CA ASN A 57 11.74 10.66 -0.92
C ASN A 57 10.25 10.49 -1.26
N VAL A 58 9.93 9.63 -2.22
CA VAL A 58 8.55 9.41 -2.66
C VAL A 58 7.84 8.40 -1.74
N LEU A 59 8.53 7.36 -1.28
CA LEU A 59 7.91 6.25 -0.54
C LEU A 59 7.12 6.71 0.68
N TRP A 60 7.67 7.55 1.54
CA TRP A 60 6.98 8.00 2.75
C TRP A 60 5.80 8.95 2.44
N ILE A 61 5.89 9.74 1.36
CA ILE A 61 4.81 10.65 0.93
C ILE A 61 3.58 9.84 0.51
N VAL A 62 3.78 8.81 -0.32
CA VAL A 62 2.67 7.97 -0.78
C VAL A 62 2.11 7.10 0.34
N MET A 63 2.92 6.71 1.33
CA MET A 63 2.45 6.04 2.55
C MET A 63 1.64 6.98 3.44
N LEU A 64 2.00 8.26 3.49
CA LEU A 64 1.22 9.29 4.20
C LEU A 64 -0.15 9.48 3.54
N ALA A 65 -0.21 9.49 2.20
CA ALA A 65 -1.48 9.52 1.48
C ALA A 65 -2.34 8.28 1.79
N MET A 66 -1.72 7.09 1.87
CA MET A 66 -2.39 5.86 2.29
C MET A 66 -2.97 5.98 3.71
N LEU A 67 -2.19 6.49 4.66
CA LEU A 67 -2.65 6.72 6.03
C LEU A 67 -3.80 7.74 6.09
N GLY A 68 -3.67 8.85 5.38
CA GLY A 68 -4.74 9.87 5.27
C GLY A 68 -6.03 9.28 4.70
N GLY A 69 -5.92 8.46 3.64
CA GLY A 69 -7.04 7.74 3.07
C GLY A 69 -7.72 6.80 4.07
N LEU A 70 -6.93 6.05 4.86
CA LEU A 70 -7.45 5.19 5.92
C LEU A 70 -8.24 5.97 6.97
N LEU A 71 -7.70 7.11 7.43
CA LEU A 71 -8.35 7.95 8.43
C LEU A 71 -9.66 8.57 7.91
N LEU A 72 -9.71 8.97 6.63
CA LEU A 72 -10.94 9.45 6.00
C LEU A 72 -12.07 8.42 6.04
N THR A 73 -11.75 7.13 6.04
CA THR A 73 -12.77 6.09 6.16
C THR A 73 -13.46 6.05 7.51
N LEU A 74 -13.02 6.78 8.52
CA LEU A 74 -13.72 6.93 9.81
C LEU A 74 -14.93 7.86 9.72
N ALA A 75 -14.99 8.72 8.71
CA ALA A 75 -16.09 9.65 8.53
C ALA A 75 -17.45 8.93 8.42
N PRO A 76 -18.56 9.61 8.80
CA PRO A 76 -19.90 9.01 8.71
C PRO A 76 -20.48 9.03 7.29
N GLY A 77 -19.98 9.89 6.40
CA GLY A 77 -20.52 10.04 5.05
C GLY A 77 -19.94 9.05 4.05
N VAL A 78 -20.79 8.32 3.33
CA VAL A 78 -20.38 7.32 2.32
C VAL A 78 -19.44 7.92 1.27
N ALA A 79 -19.71 9.13 0.78
CA ALA A 79 -18.85 9.79 -0.21
C ALA A 79 -17.43 10.02 0.32
N VAL A 80 -17.27 10.41 1.59
CA VAL A 80 -15.97 10.61 2.23
C VAL A 80 -15.26 9.27 2.44
N ILE A 81 -16.01 8.22 2.82
CA ILE A 81 -15.47 6.86 2.93
C ILE A 81 -14.92 6.42 1.57
N VAL A 82 -15.68 6.55 0.49
CA VAL A 82 -15.24 6.16 -0.86
C VAL A 82 -14.04 6.97 -1.32
N ALA A 83 -14.00 8.27 -1.06
CA ALA A 83 -12.83 9.11 -1.34
C ALA A 83 -11.60 8.65 -0.52
N GLY A 84 -11.80 8.32 0.76
CA GLY A 84 -10.77 7.74 1.62
C GLY A 84 -10.24 6.41 1.09
N MET A 85 -11.13 5.52 0.66
CA MET A 85 -10.74 4.25 0.02
C MET A 85 -9.95 4.49 -1.27
N GLY A 86 -10.35 5.46 -2.09
CA GLY A 86 -9.63 5.83 -3.31
C GLY A 86 -8.22 6.33 -3.01
N LEU A 87 -8.07 7.24 -2.05
CA LEU A 87 -6.78 7.77 -1.63
C LEU A 87 -5.89 6.67 -1.00
N PHE A 88 -6.47 5.79 -0.19
CA PHE A 88 -5.79 4.64 0.39
C PHE A 88 -5.27 3.70 -0.71
N THR A 89 -6.12 3.38 -1.68
CA THR A 89 -5.78 2.51 -2.82
C THR A 89 -4.67 3.13 -3.67
N PHE A 90 -4.78 4.42 -3.98
CA PHE A 90 -3.74 5.17 -4.67
C PHE A 90 -2.40 5.07 -3.91
N GLY A 91 -2.42 5.37 -2.61
CA GLY A 91 -1.23 5.30 -1.76
C GLY A 91 -0.62 3.90 -1.68
N PHE A 92 -1.46 2.87 -1.60
CA PHE A 92 -1.00 1.47 -1.57
C PHE A 92 -0.25 1.08 -2.84
N PHE A 93 -0.87 1.24 -4.02
CA PHE A 93 -0.24 0.83 -5.27
C PHE A 93 1.01 1.66 -5.59
N ALA A 94 0.98 2.96 -5.30
CA ALA A 94 2.13 3.82 -5.39
C ALA A 94 3.28 3.35 -4.48
N SER A 95 2.99 3.06 -3.21
CA SER A 95 3.98 2.58 -2.23
C SER A 95 4.56 1.23 -2.63
N HIS A 96 3.71 0.30 -3.09
CA HIS A 96 4.12 -1.02 -3.53
C HIS A 96 5.04 -0.94 -4.75
N SER A 97 4.68 -0.14 -5.76
CA SER A 97 5.48 0.09 -6.97
C SER A 97 6.87 0.65 -6.63
N VAL A 98 6.93 1.68 -5.79
CA VAL A 98 8.19 2.29 -5.37
C VAL A 98 9.03 1.33 -4.55
N ALA A 99 8.44 0.62 -3.57
CA ALA A 99 9.16 -0.31 -2.69
C ALA A 99 9.71 -1.52 -3.46
N SER A 100 8.89 -2.18 -4.29
CA SER A 100 9.31 -3.34 -5.08
C SER A 100 10.43 -2.99 -6.06
N SER A 101 10.31 -1.87 -6.78
CA SER A 101 11.35 -1.40 -7.68
C SER A 101 12.64 -1.02 -6.94
N TRP A 102 12.52 -0.50 -5.71
CA TRP A 102 13.70 -0.16 -4.91
C TRP A 102 14.44 -1.39 -4.42
N VAL A 103 13.71 -2.43 -3.96
CA VAL A 103 14.30 -3.73 -3.59
C VAL A 103 15.05 -4.34 -4.77
N GLY A 104 14.41 -4.42 -5.96
CA GLY A 104 15.05 -4.97 -7.15
C GLY A 104 16.33 -4.24 -7.55
N ARG A 105 16.37 -2.90 -7.43
CA ARG A 105 17.56 -2.10 -7.77
C ARG A 105 18.69 -2.17 -6.73
N ARG A 106 18.38 -2.44 -5.46
CA ARG A 106 19.39 -2.56 -4.40
C ARG A 106 19.91 -3.98 -4.21
N ALA A 107 19.20 -4.95 -4.72
CA ALA A 107 19.58 -6.34 -4.61
C ALA A 107 20.90 -6.60 -5.34
N ARG A 108 21.83 -7.27 -4.64
CA ARG A 108 23.00 -7.89 -5.28
C ARG A 108 22.55 -9.19 -5.96
N PRO A 109 23.22 -9.64 -7.03
CA PRO A 109 22.91 -10.93 -7.64
C PRO A 109 22.96 -12.09 -6.62
N PRO A 110 21.99 -13.03 -6.68
CA PRO A 110 20.90 -13.12 -7.64
C PRO A 110 19.69 -12.23 -7.27
N GLN A 111 19.33 -11.27 -8.12
CA GLN A 111 18.21 -10.34 -7.89
C GLN A 111 16.86 -11.05 -7.74
N ALA A 112 16.70 -12.22 -8.36
CA ALA A 112 15.50 -13.03 -8.27
C ALA A 112 15.18 -13.44 -6.82
N LEU A 113 16.21 -13.76 -6.01
CA LEU A 113 16.03 -14.12 -4.61
C LEU A 113 15.50 -12.95 -3.77
N ALA A 114 15.98 -11.74 -4.01
CA ALA A 114 15.51 -10.56 -3.29
C ALA A 114 14.04 -10.26 -3.62
N SER A 115 13.64 -10.42 -4.89
CA SER A 115 12.26 -10.27 -5.34
C SER A 115 11.36 -11.36 -4.74
N ALA A 116 11.81 -12.60 -4.70
CA ALA A 116 11.09 -13.71 -4.08
C ALA A 116 10.88 -13.49 -2.57
N LEU A 117 11.91 -13.07 -1.85
CA LEU A 117 11.81 -12.73 -0.43
C LEU A 117 10.88 -11.54 -0.18
N TYR A 118 10.93 -10.51 -1.04
CA TYR A 118 9.98 -9.40 -0.96
C TYR A 118 8.53 -9.89 -1.08
N LEU A 119 8.22 -10.73 -2.07
CA LEU A 119 6.88 -11.29 -2.25
C LEU A 119 6.49 -12.24 -1.12
N PHE A 120 7.43 -13.05 -0.61
CA PHE A 120 7.16 -13.91 0.55
C PHE A 120 6.71 -13.10 1.76
N PHE A 121 7.48 -12.06 2.16
CA PHE A 121 7.10 -11.20 3.27
C PHE A 121 5.87 -10.32 2.98
N TYR A 122 5.60 -10.04 1.71
CA TYR A 122 4.39 -9.33 1.27
C TYR A 122 3.14 -10.16 1.57
N TYR A 123 3.11 -11.44 1.18
CA TYR A 123 1.99 -12.35 1.42
C TYR A 123 1.90 -12.83 2.88
N LEU A 124 3.04 -13.13 3.52
CA LEU A 124 3.07 -13.45 4.94
C LEU A 124 2.51 -12.30 5.78
N GLY A 125 2.91 -11.08 5.49
CA GLY A 125 2.36 -9.88 6.14
C GLY A 125 0.86 -9.71 5.88
N SER A 126 0.38 -10.08 4.68
CA SER A 126 -1.06 -10.09 4.37
C SER A 126 -1.83 -11.07 5.27
N SER A 127 -1.32 -12.28 5.44
CA SER A 127 -1.96 -13.30 6.27
C SER A 127 -2.00 -12.89 7.75
N VAL A 128 -0.87 -12.42 8.29
CA VAL A 128 -0.77 -12.03 9.70
C VAL A 128 -1.65 -10.81 10.01
N VAL A 129 -1.56 -9.75 9.21
CA VAL A 129 -2.35 -8.53 9.41
C VAL A 129 -3.83 -8.80 9.17
N GLY A 130 -4.16 -9.64 8.19
CA GLY A 130 -5.54 -10.04 7.89
C GLY A 130 -6.19 -10.80 9.05
N TRP A 131 -5.46 -11.74 9.65
CA TRP A 131 -5.93 -12.46 10.83
C TRP A 131 -6.12 -11.53 12.04
N LEU A 132 -5.12 -10.68 12.33
CA LEU A 132 -5.21 -9.70 13.41
C LEU A 132 -6.39 -8.73 13.21
N ALA A 133 -6.65 -8.31 11.97
CA ALA A 133 -7.78 -7.44 11.66
C ALA A 133 -9.12 -8.09 12.00
N GLY A 134 -9.23 -9.44 11.83
CA GLY A 134 -10.40 -10.19 12.25
C GLY A 134 -10.63 -10.17 13.75
N VAL A 135 -9.58 -10.41 14.51
CA VAL A 135 -9.63 -10.34 15.98
C VAL A 135 -10.02 -8.95 16.46
N VAL A 136 -9.39 -7.92 15.90
CA VAL A 136 -9.67 -6.52 16.28
C VAL A 136 -11.07 -6.08 15.85
N TRP A 137 -11.54 -6.53 14.69
CA TRP A 137 -12.90 -6.26 14.23
C TRP A 137 -13.96 -6.81 15.21
N ALA A 138 -13.76 -8.01 15.71
CA ALA A 138 -14.69 -8.64 16.64
C ALA A 138 -14.90 -7.87 17.95
N HIS A 139 -13.89 -7.11 18.41
CA HIS A 139 -13.93 -6.39 19.69
C HIS A 139 -14.09 -4.87 19.54
N GLY A 140 -13.56 -4.28 18.46
CA GLY A 140 -13.48 -2.84 18.30
C GLY A 140 -14.13 -2.31 17.00
N GLY A 141 -14.72 -3.19 16.20
CA GLY A 141 -15.36 -2.80 14.93
C GLY A 141 -14.39 -2.04 14.00
N TRP A 142 -14.96 -1.17 13.16
CA TRP A 142 -14.18 -0.39 12.19
C TRP A 142 -13.14 0.55 12.82
N PRO A 143 -13.44 1.30 13.89
CA PRO A 143 -12.43 2.16 14.54
C PRO A 143 -11.23 1.37 15.05
N GLY A 144 -11.45 0.17 15.60
CA GLY A 144 -10.38 -0.72 16.04
C GLY A 144 -9.49 -1.16 14.87
N VAL A 145 -10.10 -1.60 13.76
CA VAL A 145 -9.36 -1.97 12.55
C VAL A 145 -8.53 -0.80 12.03
N VAL A 146 -9.11 0.40 11.93
CA VAL A 146 -8.38 1.61 11.49
C VAL A 146 -7.21 1.93 12.43
N GLY A 147 -7.41 1.83 13.74
CA GLY A 147 -6.35 2.04 14.73
C GLY A 147 -5.19 1.06 14.55
N MET A 148 -5.49 -0.24 14.37
CA MET A 148 -4.49 -1.28 14.13
C MET A 148 -3.75 -1.04 12.79
N LEU A 149 -4.48 -0.86 11.69
CA LEU A 149 -3.88 -0.63 10.39
C LEU A 149 -3.07 0.66 10.35
N GLY A 150 -3.55 1.73 11.02
CA GLY A 150 -2.84 2.98 11.20
C GLY A 150 -1.51 2.79 11.93
N THR A 151 -1.49 2.00 12.99
CA THR A 151 -0.26 1.65 13.72
C THR A 151 0.73 0.91 12.81
N VAL A 152 0.26 -0.08 12.06
CA VAL A 152 1.11 -0.83 11.11
C VAL A 152 1.69 0.11 10.04
N LEU A 153 0.90 1.05 9.51
CA LEU A 153 1.36 2.03 8.52
C LEU A 153 2.36 3.02 9.11
N VAL A 154 2.16 3.50 10.34
CA VAL A 154 3.10 4.40 11.03
C VAL A 154 4.44 3.69 11.27
N LEU A 155 4.42 2.43 11.72
CA LEU A 155 5.64 1.63 11.88
C LEU A 155 6.36 1.43 10.53
N ALA A 156 5.62 1.08 9.48
CA ALA A 156 6.18 0.93 8.14
C ALA A 156 6.75 2.25 7.59
N MET A 157 6.10 3.39 7.87
CA MET A 157 6.59 4.72 7.51
C MET A 157 7.85 5.08 8.30
N GLY A 158 7.93 4.72 9.58
CA GLY A 158 9.16 4.87 10.38
C GLY A 158 10.35 4.13 9.75
N VAL A 159 10.12 2.90 9.26
CA VAL A 159 11.14 2.16 8.50
C VAL A 159 11.50 2.89 7.19
N ALA A 160 10.51 3.37 6.43
CA ALA A 160 10.75 4.10 5.19
C ALA A 160 11.57 5.39 5.42
N LEU A 161 11.30 6.11 6.52
CA LEU A 161 12.05 7.29 6.91
C LEU A 161 13.50 6.96 7.29
N ARG A 162 13.74 5.87 8.00
CA ARG A 162 15.11 5.39 8.29
C ARG A 162 15.86 5.04 7.00
N LEU A 163 15.18 4.43 6.04
CA LEU A 163 15.77 4.10 4.74
C LEU A 163 16.15 5.33 3.90
N ARG A 164 15.60 6.52 4.19
CA ARG A 164 16.04 7.78 3.55
C ARG A 164 17.53 8.08 3.81
N GLY A 165 18.08 7.66 4.95
CA GLY A 165 19.48 7.82 5.29
C GLY A 165 20.44 6.98 4.44
N LEU A 166 19.95 6.01 3.67
CA LEU A 166 20.79 5.20 2.79
C LEU A 166 21.32 6.01 1.62
N ALA A 167 22.59 5.79 1.24
CA ALA A 167 23.21 6.44 0.08
C ALA A 167 22.37 6.23 -1.20
N PRO A 168 22.26 7.26 -2.07
CA PRO A 168 21.61 7.10 -3.36
C PRO A 168 22.27 5.98 -4.17
N LEU A 169 21.47 5.26 -4.95
CA LEU A 169 22.02 4.32 -5.92
C LEU A 169 22.65 5.12 -7.08
N PRO A 170 23.79 4.64 -7.64
CA PRO A 170 24.34 5.23 -8.84
C PRO A 170 23.31 5.18 -9.98
N PRO A 171 23.39 6.10 -10.96
CA PRO A 171 22.57 6.02 -12.16
C PRO A 171 22.68 4.64 -12.82
N ALA A 172 21.59 4.15 -13.40
CA ALA A 172 21.64 2.92 -14.18
C ALA A 172 22.64 3.12 -15.34
N GLN A 173 23.64 2.25 -15.43
CA GLN A 173 24.53 2.26 -16.57
C GLN A 173 23.73 1.99 -17.84
N PRO A 174 23.96 2.73 -18.93
CA PRO A 174 23.38 2.38 -20.22
C PRO A 174 23.73 0.93 -20.56
N ILE A 175 22.74 0.19 -21.08
CA ILE A 175 22.98 -1.15 -21.61
C ILE A 175 24.00 -0.99 -22.73
N GLN A 176 25.24 -1.44 -22.53
CA GLN A 176 26.18 -1.54 -23.61
C GLN A 176 25.64 -2.57 -24.61
N PRO A 177 25.51 -2.24 -25.91
CA PRO A 177 25.17 -3.23 -26.91
C PRO A 177 26.22 -4.36 -26.82
N ALA A 178 25.76 -5.61 -26.79
CA ALA A 178 26.68 -6.75 -26.89
C ALA A 178 27.54 -6.51 -28.12
N GLU A 179 28.85 -6.33 -27.92
CA GLU A 179 29.81 -6.35 -29.03
C GLU A 179 29.63 -7.69 -29.74
N SER A 180 29.15 -7.62 -31.00
CA SER A 180 29.01 -8.78 -31.87
C SER A 180 30.41 -9.31 -32.15
N ALA A 181 30.77 -10.38 -31.43
CA ALA A 181 31.93 -11.22 -31.80
C ALA A 181 31.57 -12.18 -32.91
#